data_02b8a8593ab12396ae101d0dd1de6e35
#
_entry.id   02b8a8593ab12396ae101d0dd1de6e35
#
_cell.length_a   1.000
_cell.length_b   1.000
_cell.length_c   1.000
_cell.angle_alpha   90.00
_cell.angle_beta   90.00
_cell.angle_gamma   90.00
#
_symmetry.space_group_name_H-M   'P 1'
#
loop_
_entity.id
_entity.type
_entity.pdbx_description
1 polymer ?
#
loop_
_entity_poly.entity_id
_entity_poly.type
_entity_poly.pdbx_seq_one_letter_code
_entity_poly.pdbx_strand_id
1 'polypeptide(L)'
;AGLLLENENAFSQEKKKELYQDIYNDAMWLYDLVENLLFITRIENGTMQLNLQPEMIEDIFREAIHHLGRNKRKHNISMHLEDDLLMANMDARLIIQVLVNLINNAIKYTPENSNISLNARRVEDKILIEVQDDGNGVLHPDQLFEMFYTENNRGGDTRRGMGLGLSLCKSIVLAHGGKIWVENVKPHGACFKFVLDAVEVKLYE
;
A
#
# COMPACT_ATOMS: atom_id res chain seq x y z
N ALA A 1 -9.96 27.41 5.27
CA ALA A 1 -9.67 28.59 4.41
C ALA A 1 -10.60 29.76 4.76
N GLY A 2 -11.96 29.62 4.77
CA GLY A 2 -12.90 30.71 5.03
C GLY A 2 -12.65 31.47 6.34
N LEU A 3 -12.43 30.76 7.44
CA LEU A 3 -12.11 31.38 8.74
C LEU A 3 -10.84 32.26 8.74
N LEU A 4 -9.85 31.92 7.93
CA LEU A 4 -8.63 32.72 7.78
C LEU A 4 -8.84 33.99 6.98
N LEU A 5 -9.75 33.96 6.00
CA LEU A 5 -10.10 35.14 5.19
C LEU A 5 -10.95 36.14 5.98
N GLU A 6 -11.83 35.67 6.86
CA GLU A 6 -12.74 36.53 7.63
C GLU A 6 -12.09 37.13 8.89
N ASN A 7 -11.04 36.49 9.46
CA ASN A 7 -10.44 36.87 10.73
C ASN A 7 -8.89 36.88 10.70
N GLU A 8 -8.30 37.49 9.71
CA GLU A 8 -6.83 37.46 9.51
C GLU A 8 -6.01 37.93 10.71
N ASN A 9 -6.53 38.86 11.50
CA ASN A 9 -5.86 39.44 12.66
C ASN A 9 -6.19 38.77 14.00
N ALA A 10 -7.12 37.81 14.02
CA ALA A 10 -7.58 37.15 15.26
C ALA A 10 -6.75 35.94 15.68
N PHE A 11 -5.90 35.41 14.79
CA PHE A 11 -5.11 34.21 15.04
C PHE A 11 -3.64 34.51 15.30
N SER A 12 -3.04 33.84 16.28
CA SER A 12 -1.58 33.85 16.49
C SER A 12 -0.86 33.26 15.28
N GLN A 13 0.43 33.60 15.10
CA GLN A 13 1.26 33.05 14.01
C GLN A 13 1.32 31.51 14.05
N GLU A 14 1.35 30.92 15.24
CA GLU A 14 1.34 29.48 15.45
C GLU A 14 0.02 28.89 14.95
N LYS A 15 -1.13 29.50 15.30
CA LYS A 15 -2.43 29.02 14.86
C LYS A 15 -2.64 29.14 13.34
N LYS A 16 -2.12 30.21 12.74
CA LYS A 16 -2.09 30.35 11.26
C LYS A 16 -1.28 29.23 10.62
N LYS A 17 -0.10 28.90 11.17
CA LYS A 17 0.74 27.82 10.66
C LYS A 17 0.05 26.45 10.73
N GLU A 18 -0.63 26.16 11.83
CA GLU A 18 -1.45 24.92 11.96
C GLU A 18 -2.53 24.89 10.88
N LEU A 19 -3.29 25.97 10.71
CA LEU A 19 -4.35 26.03 9.72
C LEU A 19 -3.83 25.93 8.27
N TYR A 20 -2.68 26.51 7.96
CA TYR A 20 -2.05 26.33 6.64
C TYR A 20 -1.60 24.87 6.44
N GLN A 21 -1.05 24.23 7.48
CA GLN A 21 -0.69 22.82 7.39
C GLN A 21 -1.91 21.93 7.20
N ASP A 22 -3.01 22.22 7.88
CA ASP A 22 -4.29 21.52 7.69
C ASP A 22 -4.82 21.66 6.26
N ILE A 23 -4.84 22.89 5.72
CA ILE A 23 -5.26 23.14 4.33
C ILE A 23 -4.37 22.40 3.33
N TYR A 24 -3.07 22.44 3.54
CA TYR A 24 -2.11 21.72 2.68
C TYR A 24 -2.37 20.20 2.73
N ASN A 25 -2.54 19.65 3.93
CA ASN A 25 -2.82 18.23 4.11
C ASN A 25 -4.16 17.82 3.46
N ASP A 26 -5.20 18.65 3.62
CA ASP A 26 -6.51 18.42 3.00
C ASP A 26 -6.44 18.48 1.47
N ALA A 27 -5.65 19.40 0.92
CA ALA A 27 -5.44 19.52 -0.52
C ALA A 27 -4.66 18.31 -1.09
N MET A 28 -3.60 17.89 -0.42
CA MET A 28 -2.84 16.69 -0.81
C MET A 28 -3.71 15.43 -0.72
N TRP A 29 -4.50 15.32 0.33
CA TRP A 29 -5.44 14.24 0.51
C TRP A 29 -6.48 14.18 -0.64
N LEU A 30 -7.04 15.33 -1.06
CA LEU A 30 -7.98 15.39 -2.18
C LEU A 30 -7.30 15.05 -3.51
N TYR A 31 -6.06 15.50 -3.69
CA TYR A 31 -5.25 15.14 -4.86
C TYR A 31 -5.05 13.62 -4.96
N ASP A 32 -4.62 12.98 -3.88
CA ASP A 32 -4.43 11.52 -3.83
C ASP A 32 -5.74 10.76 -4.09
N LEU A 33 -6.88 11.28 -3.60
CA LEU A 33 -8.21 10.74 -3.88
C LEU A 33 -8.50 10.72 -5.38
N VAL A 34 -8.36 11.87 -6.02
CA VAL A 34 -8.68 12.03 -7.45
C VAL A 34 -7.75 11.16 -8.30
N GLU A 35 -6.44 11.17 -8.02
CA GLU A 35 -5.46 10.34 -8.73
C GLU A 35 -5.78 8.84 -8.61
N ASN A 36 -6.09 8.37 -7.40
CA ASN A 36 -6.43 6.97 -7.17
C ASN A 36 -7.73 6.58 -7.90
N LEU A 37 -8.76 7.43 -7.89
CA LEU A 37 -10.02 7.19 -8.58
C LEU A 37 -9.82 7.14 -10.10
N LEU A 38 -9.09 8.12 -10.65
CA LEU A 38 -8.74 8.16 -12.07
C LEU A 38 -7.92 6.93 -12.49
N PHE A 39 -7.01 6.49 -11.63
CA PHE A 39 -6.20 5.32 -11.87
C PHE A 39 -7.06 4.04 -11.92
N ILE A 40 -7.93 3.83 -10.92
CA ILE A 40 -8.85 2.69 -10.87
C ILE A 40 -9.74 2.67 -12.13
N THR A 41 -10.33 3.82 -12.49
CA THR A 41 -11.21 3.91 -13.67
C THR A 41 -10.47 3.63 -14.98
N ARG A 42 -9.21 4.01 -15.12
CA ARG A 42 -8.39 3.68 -16.31
C ARG A 42 -8.11 2.18 -16.41
N ILE A 43 -7.86 1.52 -15.28
CA ILE A 43 -7.67 0.06 -15.25
C ILE A 43 -8.98 -0.65 -15.62
N GLU A 44 -10.09 -0.31 -14.95
CA GLU A 44 -11.40 -0.96 -15.16
C GLU A 44 -11.92 -0.79 -16.58
N ASN A 45 -11.66 0.36 -17.20
CA ASN A 45 -12.03 0.60 -18.60
C ASN A 45 -11.04 -0.01 -19.62
N GLY A 46 -9.99 -0.69 -19.16
CA GLY A 46 -8.98 -1.30 -20.05
C GLY A 46 -8.17 -0.28 -20.87
N THR A 47 -8.19 0.99 -20.48
CA THR A 47 -7.47 2.07 -21.19
C THR A 47 -6.02 2.23 -20.72
N MET A 48 -5.64 1.55 -19.64
CA MET A 48 -4.28 1.55 -19.12
C MET A 48 -3.44 0.45 -19.75
N GLN A 49 -2.35 0.81 -20.39
CA GLN A 49 -1.34 -0.14 -20.87
C GLN A 49 -0.30 -0.35 -19.76
N LEU A 50 -0.14 -1.60 -19.32
CA LEU A 50 0.91 -1.98 -18.39
C LEU A 50 2.22 -2.16 -19.13
N ASN A 51 3.30 -1.70 -18.54
CA ASN A 51 4.66 -1.97 -19.02
C ASN A 51 5.20 -3.20 -18.29
N LEU A 52 4.72 -4.40 -18.71
CA LEU A 52 5.13 -5.67 -18.10
C LEU A 52 6.55 -6.03 -18.55
N GLN A 53 7.45 -6.21 -17.58
CA GLN A 53 8.82 -6.67 -17.79
C GLN A 53 9.22 -7.67 -16.70
N PRO A 54 10.20 -8.57 -16.99
CA PRO A 54 10.81 -9.40 -15.97
C PRO A 54 11.56 -8.55 -14.95
N GLU A 55 11.14 -8.59 -13.70
CA GLU A 55 11.72 -7.79 -12.62
C GLU A 55 12.10 -8.69 -11.44
N MET A 56 13.21 -8.39 -10.77
CA MET A 56 13.66 -9.11 -9.58
C MET A 56 12.84 -8.67 -8.36
N ILE A 57 12.29 -9.62 -7.64
CA ILE A 57 11.48 -9.35 -6.45
C ILE A 57 12.28 -8.62 -5.37
N GLU A 58 13.55 -8.96 -5.21
CA GLU A 58 14.42 -8.30 -4.23
C GLU A 58 14.53 -6.79 -4.49
N ASP A 59 14.74 -6.39 -5.74
CA ASP A 59 14.87 -4.98 -6.11
C ASP A 59 13.57 -4.22 -5.87
N ILE A 60 12.43 -4.83 -6.20
CA ILE A 60 11.09 -4.28 -5.96
C ILE A 60 10.84 -4.08 -4.45
N PHE A 61 11.22 -5.05 -3.60
CA PHE A 61 11.11 -4.92 -2.15
C PHE A 61 12.00 -3.80 -1.60
N ARG A 62 13.26 -3.72 -2.03
CA ARG A 62 14.21 -2.67 -1.62
C ARG A 62 13.68 -1.28 -1.98
N GLU A 63 13.18 -1.12 -3.20
CA GLU A 63 12.64 0.15 -3.67
C GLU A 63 11.37 0.53 -2.90
N ALA A 64 10.44 -0.41 -2.66
CA ALA A 64 9.26 -0.15 -1.84
C ALA A 64 9.61 0.31 -0.42
N ILE A 65 10.58 -0.34 0.24
CA ILE A 65 11.07 0.06 1.57
C ILE A 65 11.75 1.44 1.52
N HIS A 66 12.46 1.76 0.44
CA HIS A 66 13.07 3.07 0.25
C HIS A 66 12.02 4.19 0.20
N HIS A 67 10.90 3.95 -0.48
CA HIS A 67 9.79 4.91 -0.60
C HIS A 67 9.04 5.21 0.72
N LEU A 68 9.18 4.40 1.77
CA LEU A 68 8.51 4.65 3.06
C LEU A 68 9.04 5.87 3.83
N GLY A 69 10.18 6.41 3.46
CA GLY A 69 10.76 7.60 4.07
C GLY A 69 11.05 7.45 5.58
N ARG A 70 10.69 8.48 6.38
CA ARG A 70 10.95 8.49 7.83
C ARG A 70 10.03 7.59 8.65
N ASN A 71 8.86 7.23 8.14
CA ASN A 71 7.85 6.45 8.86
C ASN A 71 8.33 5.04 9.20
N LYS A 72 9.22 4.45 8.37
CA LYS A 72 9.80 3.13 8.62
C LYS A 72 10.63 3.03 9.91
N ARG A 73 11.15 4.15 10.42
CA ARG A 73 12.06 4.15 11.59
C ARG A 73 11.40 3.71 12.90
N LYS A 74 10.09 3.61 12.93
CA LYS A 74 9.30 3.23 14.10
C LYS A 74 8.91 1.75 14.13
N HIS A 75 9.23 1.01 13.07
CA HIS A 75 8.87 -0.41 12.90
C HIS A 75 10.07 -1.21 12.43
N ASN A 76 10.08 -2.51 12.74
CA ASN A 76 11.10 -3.46 12.30
C ASN A 76 10.65 -4.07 10.97
N ILE A 77 11.24 -3.64 9.87
CA ILE A 77 10.90 -4.17 8.54
C ILE A 77 11.97 -5.17 8.09
N SER A 78 11.56 -6.39 7.78
CA SER A 78 12.43 -7.47 7.29
C SER A 78 11.99 -7.97 5.91
N MET A 79 12.93 -8.56 5.16
CA MET A 79 12.66 -9.21 3.88
C MET A 79 13.16 -10.66 3.92
N HIS A 80 12.38 -11.59 3.38
CA HIS A 80 12.71 -13.00 3.28
C HIS A 80 12.32 -13.51 1.89
N LEU A 81 13.29 -13.92 1.12
CA LEU A 81 13.12 -14.51 -0.20
C LEU A 81 13.51 -15.99 -0.12
N GLU A 82 12.70 -16.88 -0.70
CA GLU A 82 13.03 -18.31 -0.76
C GLU A 82 14.21 -18.59 -1.68
N ASP A 83 14.39 -17.75 -2.72
CA ASP A 83 15.49 -17.82 -3.69
C ASP A 83 15.90 -16.39 -4.04
N ASP A 84 17.22 -16.16 -4.24
CA ASP A 84 17.77 -14.85 -4.61
C ASP A 84 17.41 -14.45 -6.05
N LEU A 85 17.01 -15.40 -6.90
CA LEU A 85 16.66 -15.19 -8.31
C LEU A 85 15.14 -15.23 -8.60
N LEU A 86 14.32 -14.89 -7.62
CA LEU A 86 12.87 -14.78 -7.84
C LEU A 86 12.57 -13.62 -8.77
N MET A 87 11.98 -13.91 -9.94
CA MET A 87 11.56 -12.92 -10.93
C MET A 87 10.07 -13.09 -11.29
N ALA A 88 9.39 -11.98 -11.48
CA ALA A 88 8.01 -11.97 -11.97
C ALA A 88 7.85 -10.95 -13.11
N ASN A 89 6.87 -11.23 -13.98
CA ASN A 89 6.52 -10.31 -15.06
C ASN A 89 5.57 -9.23 -14.52
N MET A 90 6.04 -7.97 -14.45
CA MET A 90 5.26 -6.90 -13.82
C MET A 90 5.62 -5.50 -14.34
N ASP A 91 4.71 -4.56 -14.11
CA ASP A 91 5.03 -3.12 -14.12
C ASP A 91 5.58 -2.75 -12.73
N ALA A 92 6.91 -2.61 -12.63
CA ALA A 92 7.63 -2.37 -11.38
C ALA A 92 7.04 -1.21 -10.58
N ARG A 93 6.74 -0.08 -11.25
CA ARG A 93 6.22 1.12 -10.59
C ARG A 93 4.89 0.85 -9.88
N LEU A 94 4.01 0.09 -10.52
CA LEU A 94 2.69 -0.22 -9.97
C LEU A 94 2.78 -1.22 -8.82
N ILE A 95 3.62 -2.24 -8.93
CA ILE A 95 3.80 -3.20 -7.85
C ILE A 95 4.51 -2.58 -6.65
N ILE A 96 5.47 -1.66 -6.85
CA ILE A 96 6.04 -0.86 -5.77
C ILE A 96 4.93 -0.06 -5.07
N GLN A 97 3.99 0.54 -5.80
CA GLN A 97 2.85 1.25 -5.22
C GLN A 97 1.95 0.32 -4.38
N VAL A 98 1.69 -0.91 -4.84
CA VAL A 98 0.97 -1.94 -4.06
C VAL A 98 1.70 -2.20 -2.74
N LEU A 99 2.99 -2.50 -2.79
CA LEU A 99 3.80 -2.80 -1.60
C LEU A 99 3.84 -1.62 -0.62
N VAL A 100 4.08 -0.40 -1.12
CA VAL A 100 4.08 0.82 -0.29
C VAL A 100 2.73 1.01 0.41
N ASN A 101 1.61 0.77 -0.28
CA ASN A 101 0.28 0.85 0.32
C ASN A 101 0.08 -0.23 1.41
N LEU A 102 0.48 -1.47 1.15
CA LEU A 102 0.35 -2.57 2.13
C LEU A 102 1.23 -2.32 3.36
N ILE A 103 2.49 -1.91 3.16
CA ILE A 103 3.40 -1.61 4.27
C ILE A 103 2.92 -0.39 5.08
N ASN A 104 2.43 0.67 4.42
CA ASN A 104 1.85 1.82 5.12
C ASN A 104 0.61 1.45 5.93
N ASN A 105 -0.22 0.51 5.44
CA ASN A 105 -1.32 -0.05 6.22
C ASN A 105 -0.80 -0.78 7.47
N ALA A 106 0.19 -1.66 7.33
CA ALA A 106 0.82 -2.33 8.47
C ALA A 106 1.36 -1.32 9.49
N ILE A 107 2.13 -0.30 9.06
CA ILE A 107 2.65 0.76 9.94
C ILE A 107 1.52 1.53 10.65
N LYS A 108 0.41 1.78 9.96
CA LYS A 108 -0.71 2.57 10.50
C LYS A 108 -1.51 1.82 11.54
N TYR A 109 -1.69 0.51 11.36
CA TYR A 109 -2.58 -0.31 12.18
C TYR A 109 -1.86 -1.16 13.23
N THR A 110 -0.54 -1.02 13.34
CA THR A 110 0.27 -1.68 14.37
C THR A 110 0.91 -0.66 15.32
N PRO A 111 1.21 -1.03 16.58
CA PRO A 111 1.97 -0.19 17.51
C PRO A 111 3.38 0.10 17.01
N GLU A 112 4.03 1.14 17.57
CA GLU A 112 5.46 1.38 17.32
C GLU A 112 6.29 0.16 17.78
N ASN A 113 7.36 -0.14 17.05
CA ASN A 113 8.25 -1.29 17.23
C ASN A 113 7.65 -2.66 16.82
N SER A 114 6.48 -2.69 16.20
CA SER A 114 5.94 -3.91 15.59
C SER A 114 6.83 -4.42 14.45
N ASN A 115 6.70 -5.71 14.15
CA ASN A 115 7.43 -6.37 13.09
C ASN A 115 6.58 -6.46 11.83
N ILE A 116 7.14 -6.03 10.71
CA ILE A 116 6.55 -6.15 9.38
C ILE A 116 7.51 -6.95 8.52
N SER A 117 7.03 -8.04 7.92
CA SER A 117 7.86 -8.88 7.05
C SER A 117 7.31 -8.88 5.62
N LEU A 118 8.22 -8.73 4.66
CA LEU A 118 7.97 -8.96 3.24
C LEU A 118 8.54 -10.32 2.89
N ASN A 119 7.69 -11.23 2.42
CA ASN A 119 8.12 -12.56 2.05
C ASN A 119 7.77 -12.81 0.58
N ALA A 120 8.62 -13.55 -0.12
CA ALA A 120 8.32 -14.02 -1.46
C ALA A 120 8.83 -15.43 -1.69
N ARG A 121 8.02 -16.23 -2.38
CA ARG A 121 8.37 -17.59 -2.78
C ARG A 121 7.71 -17.97 -4.08
N ARG A 122 8.28 -18.97 -4.74
CA ARG A 122 7.68 -19.53 -5.94
C ARG A 122 6.63 -20.56 -5.56
N VAL A 123 5.46 -20.49 -6.20
CA VAL A 123 4.37 -21.45 -6.09
C VAL A 123 3.95 -21.79 -7.52
N GLU A 124 4.41 -22.94 -8.01
CA GLU A 124 4.19 -23.38 -9.39
C GLU A 124 4.69 -22.35 -10.43
N ASP A 125 3.79 -21.79 -11.24
CA ASP A 125 4.05 -20.77 -12.26
C ASP A 125 3.88 -19.33 -11.76
N LYS A 126 3.69 -19.14 -10.46
CA LYS A 126 3.47 -17.85 -9.82
C LYS A 126 4.54 -17.52 -8.78
N ILE A 127 4.74 -16.24 -8.55
CA ILE A 127 5.41 -15.74 -7.35
C ILE A 127 4.34 -15.28 -6.37
N LEU A 128 4.31 -15.90 -5.18
CA LEU A 128 3.52 -15.44 -4.05
C LEU A 128 4.32 -14.41 -3.28
N ILE A 129 3.73 -13.23 -3.10
CA ILE A 129 4.27 -12.12 -2.33
C ILE A 129 3.36 -11.90 -1.13
N GLU A 130 3.97 -11.76 0.05
CA GLU A 130 3.26 -11.61 1.32
C GLU A 130 3.82 -10.41 2.08
N VAL A 131 2.92 -9.57 2.61
CA VAL A 131 3.24 -8.49 3.56
C VAL A 131 2.50 -8.84 4.85
N GLN A 132 3.27 -9.21 5.87
CA GLN A 132 2.73 -9.66 7.16
C GLN A 132 3.11 -8.68 8.26
N ASP A 133 2.16 -8.41 9.14
CA ASP A 133 2.35 -7.66 10.39
C ASP A 133 2.00 -8.52 11.62
N ASP A 134 2.43 -8.07 12.79
CA ASP A 134 2.12 -8.65 14.10
C ASP A 134 1.06 -7.85 14.88
N GLY A 135 0.16 -7.16 14.18
CA GLY A 135 -0.93 -6.39 14.75
C GLY A 135 -2.12 -7.22 15.21
N ASN A 136 -3.29 -6.59 15.31
CA ASN A 136 -4.51 -7.26 15.79
C ASN A 136 -5.22 -8.11 14.72
N GLY A 137 -4.72 -8.13 13.48
CA GLY A 137 -5.40 -8.76 12.36
C GLY A 137 -6.55 -7.91 11.82
N VAL A 138 -7.41 -8.52 10.99
CA VAL A 138 -8.53 -7.88 10.30
C VAL A 138 -9.85 -8.54 10.70
N LEU A 139 -10.92 -7.73 10.82
CA LEU A 139 -12.25 -8.23 11.24
C LEU A 139 -13.06 -8.79 10.07
N HIS A 140 -13.00 -8.13 8.92
CA HIS A 140 -13.79 -8.46 7.73
C HIS A 140 -12.90 -8.60 6.47
N PRO A 141 -12.13 -9.70 6.34
CA PRO A 141 -11.19 -9.90 5.24
C PRO A 141 -11.81 -9.73 3.84
N ASP A 142 -13.05 -10.17 3.68
CA ASP A 142 -13.75 -10.15 2.38
C ASP A 142 -14.09 -8.73 1.90
N GLN A 143 -14.28 -7.77 2.82
CA GLN A 143 -14.70 -6.41 2.51
C GLN A 143 -13.54 -5.41 2.41
N LEU A 144 -12.34 -5.79 2.87
CA LEU A 144 -11.19 -4.87 2.96
C LEU A 144 -10.77 -4.26 1.61
N PHE A 145 -11.04 -4.96 0.52
CA PHE A 145 -10.70 -4.52 -0.82
C PHE A 145 -11.85 -3.80 -1.55
N GLU A 146 -12.97 -3.54 -0.87
CA GLU A 146 -14.05 -2.73 -1.40
C GLU A 146 -13.69 -1.25 -1.32
N MET A 147 -14.14 -0.48 -2.33
CA MET A 147 -13.92 0.98 -2.32
C MET A 147 -14.61 1.62 -1.11
N PHE A 148 -13.92 2.55 -0.47
CA PHE A 148 -14.40 3.32 0.68
C PHE A 148 -14.67 2.48 1.95
N TYR A 149 -14.30 1.22 1.98
CA TYR A 149 -14.39 0.40 3.17
C TYR A 149 -13.29 0.75 4.17
N THR A 150 -13.67 0.97 5.43
CA THR A 150 -12.75 1.18 6.56
C THR A 150 -13.32 0.50 7.80
N GLU A 151 -12.52 -0.29 8.51
CA GLU A 151 -12.96 -0.98 9.75
C GLU A 151 -13.22 -0.03 10.92
N ASN A 152 -12.65 1.17 10.92
CA ASN A 152 -12.74 2.15 12.00
C ASN A 152 -13.64 3.35 11.66
N ASN A 153 -14.98 3.13 11.60
CA ASN A 153 -15.95 4.22 11.66
C ASN A 153 -16.16 4.79 13.09
N ARG A 154 -15.37 4.35 14.10
CA ARG A 154 -15.50 4.78 15.49
C ARG A 154 -14.43 5.79 15.87
N GLY A 155 -14.64 7.04 15.49
CA GLY A 155 -13.82 8.14 16.00
C GLY A 155 -13.45 9.17 14.95
N GLY A 156 -14.28 10.13 14.75
CA GLY A 156 -14.17 11.55 14.37
C GLY A 156 -13.10 12.06 13.41
N ASP A 157 -12.11 11.29 13.04
CA ASP A 157 -11.04 11.72 12.16
C ASP A 157 -11.14 11.02 10.79
N THR A 158 -12.06 11.54 9.96
CA THR A 158 -12.29 11.10 8.58
C THR A 158 -11.04 11.22 7.68
N ARG A 159 -9.98 11.88 8.16
CA ARG A 159 -8.70 12.10 7.46
C ARG A 159 -7.78 10.86 7.45
N ARG A 160 -8.07 9.82 8.25
CA ARG A 160 -7.17 8.67 8.44
C ARG A 160 -7.23 7.56 7.39
N GLY A 161 -7.90 7.74 6.29
CA GLY A 161 -7.86 6.81 5.13
C GLY A 161 -9.24 6.53 4.58
N MET A 162 -9.42 6.77 3.29
CA MET A 162 -10.68 6.66 2.57
C MET A 162 -11.07 5.25 2.14
N GLY A 163 -10.30 4.23 2.52
CA GLY A 163 -10.54 2.89 2.00
C GLY A 163 -10.27 2.73 0.50
N LEU A 164 -9.45 3.60 -0.11
CA LEU A 164 -9.07 3.49 -1.53
C LEU A 164 -7.74 2.77 -1.76
N GLY A 165 -6.83 2.76 -0.78
CA GLY A 165 -5.51 2.15 -0.96
C GLY A 165 -5.56 0.66 -1.26
N LEU A 166 -6.41 -0.09 -0.57
CA LEU A 166 -6.55 -1.53 -0.79
C LEU A 166 -7.35 -1.87 -2.06
N SER A 167 -8.38 -1.08 -2.42
CA SER A 167 -9.08 -1.24 -3.68
C SER A 167 -8.17 -0.93 -4.88
N LEU A 168 -7.29 0.08 -4.75
CA LEU A 168 -6.24 0.35 -5.74
C LEU A 168 -5.26 -0.83 -5.87
N CYS A 169 -4.80 -1.40 -4.75
CA CYS A 169 -3.95 -2.60 -4.76
C CYS A 169 -4.63 -3.75 -5.52
N LYS A 170 -5.92 -3.97 -5.26
CA LYS A 170 -6.71 -5.00 -5.95
C LYS A 170 -6.77 -4.74 -7.45
N SER A 171 -7.09 -3.52 -7.88
CA SER A 171 -7.17 -3.17 -9.31
C SER A 171 -5.81 -3.36 -10.01
N ILE A 172 -4.70 -2.94 -9.38
CA ILE A 172 -3.35 -3.14 -9.93
C ILE A 172 -3.03 -4.63 -10.09
N VAL A 173 -3.21 -5.42 -9.03
CA VAL A 173 -2.87 -6.86 -9.06
C VAL A 173 -3.74 -7.61 -10.06
N LEU A 174 -5.04 -7.32 -10.14
CA LEU A 174 -5.94 -7.91 -11.15
C LEU A 174 -5.53 -7.53 -12.57
N ALA A 175 -5.11 -6.29 -12.81
CA ALA A 175 -4.60 -5.87 -14.12
C ALA A 175 -3.34 -6.63 -14.55
N HIS A 176 -2.53 -7.10 -13.58
CA HIS A 176 -1.38 -7.98 -13.81
C HIS A 176 -1.75 -9.47 -13.99
N GLY A 177 -3.06 -9.82 -14.04
CA GLY A 177 -3.51 -11.21 -14.08
C GLY A 177 -3.34 -11.97 -12.77
N GLY A 178 -3.04 -11.26 -11.67
CA GLY A 178 -2.83 -11.80 -10.35
C GLY A 178 -4.12 -11.90 -9.52
N LYS A 179 -3.95 -12.30 -8.26
CA LYS A 179 -4.98 -12.33 -7.22
C LYS A 179 -4.41 -11.74 -5.95
N ILE A 180 -5.21 -10.97 -5.19
CA ILE A 180 -4.86 -10.42 -3.88
C ILE A 180 -5.90 -10.84 -2.85
N TRP A 181 -5.45 -11.14 -1.62
CA TRP A 181 -6.31 -11.48 -0.48
C TRP A 181 -5.58 -11.20 0.84
N VAL A 182 -6.27 -11.37 1.95
CA VAL A 182 -5.72 -11.21 3.29
C VAL A 182 -6.15 -12.38 4.18
N GLU A 183 -5.29 -12.78 5.10
CA GLU A 183 -5.54 -13.80 6.10
C GLU A 183 -5.05 -13.31 7.47
N ASN A 184 -5.76 -13.69 8.53
CA ASN A 184 -5.26 -13.48 9.89
C ASN A 184 -4.20 -14.50 10.23
N VAL A 185 -3.14 -14.06 10.91
CA VAL A 185 -2.01 -14.91 11.31
C VAL A 185 -2.11 -15.24 12.80
N LYS A 186 -1.75 -16.45 13.17
CA LYS A 186 -1.66 -16.87 14.58
C LYS A 186 -0.27 -16.55 15.14
N PRO A 187 -0.14 -16.11 16.42
CA PRO A 187 -1.22 -15.86 17.38
C PRO A 187 -2.02 -14.58 17.14
N HIS A 188 -1.48 -13.61 16.41
CA HIS A 188 -2.11 -12.36 16.02
C HIS A 188 -1.38 -11.76 14.80
N GLY A 189 -2.04 -10.85 14.06
CA GLY A 189 -1.51 -10.17 12.89
C GLY A 189 -2.33 -10.39 11.64
N ALA A 190 -2.02 -9.64 10.60
CA ALA A 190 -2.57 -9.79 9.26
C ALA A 190 -1.47 -10.13 8.26
N CYS A 191 -1.80 -10.92 7.25
CA CYS A 191 -0.94 -11.24 6.13
C CYS A 191 -1.67 -10.94 4.84
N PHE A 192 -1.29 -9.85 4.17
CA PHE A 192 -1.74 -9.50 2.85
C PHE A 192 -0.92 -10.25 1.82
N LYS A 193 -1.59 -10.93 0.91
CA LYS A 193 -0.98 -11.84 -0.06
C LYS A 193 -1.42 -11.50 -1.46
N PHE A 194 -0.50 -11.59 -2.42
CA PHE A 194 -0.85 -11.53 -3.83
C PHE A 194 0.10 -12.38 -4.69
N VAL A 195 -0.36 -12.75 -5.88
CA VAL A 195 0.41 -13.56 -6.82
C VAL A 195 0.59 -12.84 -8.14
N LEU A 196 1.76 -13.05 -8.76
CA LEU A 196 2.11 -12.58 -10.10
C LEU A 196 2.69 -13.75 -10.91
N ASP A 197 2.70 -13.63 -12.23
CA ASP A 197 3.31 -14.63 -13.12
C ASP A 197 4.81 -14.70 -12.90
N ALA A 198 5.32 -15.89 -12.62
CA ALA A 198 6.75 -16.12 -12.49
C ALA A 198 7.43 -16.06 -13.87
N VAL A 199 8.66 -15.56 -13.89
CA VAL A 199 9.55 -15.65 -15.06
C VAL A 199 10.52 -16.79 -14.86
N GLU A 200 10.67 -17.66 -15.87
CA GLU A 200 11.73 -18.66 -15.87
C GLU A 200 13.06 -18.03 -16.23
N VAL A 201 14.00 -18.05 -15.29
CA VAL A 201 15.39 -17.68 -15.56
C VAL A 201 16.09 -18.90 -16.15
N LYS A 202 16.34 -18.91 -17.46
CA LYS A 202 17.22 -19.91 -18.07
C LYS A 202 18.65 -19.45 -17.86
N LEU A 203 19.34 -20.03 -16.89
CA LEU A 203 20.79 -19.90 -16.78
C LEU A 203 21.39 -20.68 -17.95
N TYR A 204 21.96 -20.00 -18.92
CA TYR A 204 22.84 -20.64 -19.93
C TYR A 204 24.18 -20.87 -19.24
N GLU A 205 24.53 -22.15 -19.04
CA GLU A 205 25.89 -22.57 -18.67
C GLU A 205 26.86 -22.34 -19.79
#